data_e29a25afef18a7005eeadae339424f6d
#
_entry.id   e29a25afef18a7005eeadae339424f6d
#
_cell.length_a   1.000
_cell.length_b   1.000
_cell.length_c   1.000
_cell.angle_alpha   90.00
_cell.angle_beta   90.00
_cell.angle_gamma   90.00
#
_symmetry.space_group_name_H-M   'P 1'
#
loop_
_entity.id
_entity.type
_entity.pdbx_description
1 polymer ?
#
loop_
_entity_poly.entity_id
_entity_poly.type
_entity_poly.pdbx_seq_one_letter_code
_entity_poly.pdbx_strand_id
1 'polypeptide(L)'
;MKRLLVCLLLVGVVGCAGCLLVSSPAAVAAEPAEFVVPPSQRQLFLDDHGVARMENLRRTMHQPVKRGAVIRSPNPRQTIQTRTAPVWDPEAKLYKLWVLGIDQNLWQSPDGLHWTPGPKTNMDIRMVVYDAQDPDPSRRFKAPLLNQGFVVSADGVQWKKLDLEKIPSSDEGNFSLDVENGLFIHTVKRGSGTGRALALATSRDFKAWHDLGIVFQSDQLDQELGKANIKARMADPTLHRPPYNDPAVYNVDVYNMGVFRYEGLYIGMPAMYHATGPVPNYPNTVGFHLVQLAFSRDLQDWHRLGDRQPFIGPSKLDSGAYDLTQILPPSTPILRDDELWFYYTGLKWRGSFSYVGTYPNGTTVPIPGRDRDGGAICLAVLRRDGFISLNAGDKEGILQTQTFQLPAESLHVNANVRDGELRVDVLDEAGRLLARSEPTKGDLLDGTVSWQGGEGLKGLAGKKVSLRFTLRGGSIYSYWLAN
;
A
#
# COMPACT_ATOMS: atom_id res chain seq x y z
N MET A 1 -50.72 -60.04 -7.61
CA MET A 1 -51.19 -60.90 -8.73
C MET A 1 -50.40 -60.55 -9.96
N LYS A 2 -49.89 -61.62 -10.55
CA LYS A 2 -49.27 -61.76 -11.92
C LYS A 2 -48.00 -61.00 -12.25
N ARG A 3 -46.96 -61.81 -12.29
CA ARG A 3 -45.66 -61.73 -12.98
C ARG A 3 -45.84 -61.57 -14.48
N LEU A 4 -44.94 -60.89 -15.16
CA LEU A 4 -44.49 -61.31 -16.49
C LEU A 4 -43.01 -61.03 -16.64
N LEU A 5 -42.31 -62.09 -16.95
CA LEU A 5 -40.90 -62.23 -17.28
C LEU A 5 -40.81 -62.11 -18.82
N VAL A 6 -39.84 -61.30 -19.33
CA VAL A 6 -39.44 -61.44 -20.75
C VAL A 6 -37.89 -61.39 -20.81
N CYS A 7 -37.34 -62.51 -21.18
CA CYS A 7 -35.98 -62.67 -21.63
C CYS A 7 -35.79 -62.08 -23.03
N LEU A 8 -34.67 -61.39 -23.30
CA LEU A 8 -34.17 -61.24 -24.64
C LEU A 8 -32.64 -61.19 -24.70
N LEU A 9 -32.14 -62.04 -25.48
CA LEU A 9 -30.82 -62.38 -26.00
C LEU A 9 -29.76 -61.29 -26.03
N LEU A 10 -28.53 -61.72 -25.65
CA LEU A 10 -27.27 -61.14 -25.99
C LEU A 10 -26.92 -61.31 -27.49
N VAL A 11 -26.51 -60.22 -28.11
CA VAL A 11 -25.68 -60.25 -29.31
C VAL A 11 -24.43 -59.44 -29.01
N GLY A 12 -23.29 -60.11 -28.91
CA GLY A 12 -21.98 -59.48 -28.73
C GLY A 12 -21.48 -58.82 -30.02
N VAL A 13 -21.07 -57.56 -29.90
CA VAL A 13 -20.23 -56.90 -30.90
C VAL A 13 -18.92 -56.54 -30.22
N VAL A 14 -17.85 -57.24 -30.61
CA VAL A 14 -16.47 -56.91 -30.23
C VAL A 14 -16.06 -55.71 -31.09
N GLY A 15 -16.01 -54.53 -30.45
CA GLY A 15 -15.47 -53.32 -31.04
C GLY A 15 -14.07 -53.06 -30.43
N CYS A 16 -13.03 -53.21 -31.23
CA CYS A 16 -11.67 -52.75 -30.91
C CYS A 16 -11.65 -51.25 -30.70
N ALA A 17 -11.55 -50.81 -29.44
CA ALA A 17 -11.27 -49.42 -29.13
C ALA A 17 -9.75 -49.18 -29.24
N GLY A 18 -9.34 -48.61 -30.36
CA GLY A 18 -8.00 -48.04 -30.48
C GLY A 18 -7.86 -46.85 -29.56
N CYS A 19 -7.10 -46.98 -28.47
CA CYS A 19 -6.67 -45.82 -27.66
C CYS A 19 -5.74 -44.94 -28.47
N LEU A 20 -6.26 -43.85 -29.00
CA LEU A 20 -5.45 -42.71 -29.42
C LEU A 20 -4.91 -42.01 -28.18
N LEU A 21 -3.65 -42.28 -27.82
CA LEU A 21 -2.88 -41.49 -26.91
C LEU A 21 -2.66 -40.11 -27.51
N VAL A 22 -3.52 -39.15 -27.18
CA VAL A 22 -3.25 -37.73 -27.39
C VAL A 22 -2.18 -37.32 -26.40
N SER A 23 -0.93 -37.27 -26.86
CA SER A 23 0.15 -36.67 -26.12
C SER A 23 -0.15 -35.18 -26.03
N SER A 24 -0.53 -34.68 -24.81
CA SER A 24 -0.55 -33.26 -24.49
C SER A 24 0.86 -32.72 -24.75
N PRO A 25 1.03 -31.60 -25.47
CA PRO A 25 2.33 -30.95 -25.54
C PRO A 25 2.75 -30.56 -24.15
N ALA A 26 3.94 -30.98 -23.74
CA ALA A 26 4.56 -30.51 -22.50
C ALA A 26 4.57 -28.98 -22.54
N ALA A 27 3.98 -28.35 -21.56
CA ALA A 27 4.10 -26.91 -21.41
C ALA A 27 5.60 -26.59 -21.31
N VAL A 28 6.11 -25.91 -22.34
CA VAL A 28 7.45 -25.33 -22.29
C VAL A 28 7.42 -24.33 -21.13
N ALA A 29 8.14 -24.63 -20.07
CA ALA A 29 8.32 -23.70 -18.96
C ALA A 29 8.88 -22.41 -19.58
N ALA A 30 8.14 -21.30 -19.43
CA ALA A 30 8.62 -20.01 -19.85
C ALA A 30 9.98 -19.79 -19.18
N GLU A 31 11.00 -19.41 -19.94
CA GLU A 31 12.27 -19.03 -19.36
C GLU A 31 12.03 -17.94 -18.32
N PRO A 32 12.68 -18.00 -17.13
CA PRO A 32 12.51 -16.97 -16.11
C PRO A 32 12.85 -15.62 -16.74
N ALA A 33 11.95 -14.66 -16.59
CA ALA A 33 12.14 -13.31 -17.13
C ALA A 33 13.49 -12.77 -16.65
N GLU A 34 14.31 -12.23 -17.58
CA GLU A 34 15.62 -11.66 -17.28
C GLU A 34 15.44 -10.54 -16.24
N PHE A 35 16.29 -10.54 -15.20
CA PHE A 35 16.28 -9.47 -14.21
C PHE A 35 16.82 -8.18 -14.85
N VAL A 36 16.00 -7.15 -14.88
CA VAL A 36 16.30 -5.85 -15.48
C VAL A 36 16.40 -4.79 -14.40
N VAL A 37 17.44 -3.97 -14.47
CA VAL A 37 17.61 -2.77 -13.63
C VAL A 37 17.46 -1.55 -14.53
N PRO A 38 16.31 -0.89 -14.55
CA PRO A 38 16.12 0.33 -15.34
C PRO A 38 17.01 1.46 -14.83
N PRO A 39 17.57 2.32 -15.72
CA PRO A 39 18.38 3.46 -15.30
C PRO A 39 17.57 4.41 -14.42
N SER A 40 18.20 4.93 -13.37
CA SER A 40 17.63 5.85 -12.37
C SER A 40 16.49 5.31 -11.52
N GLN A 41 16.02 4.07 -11.73
CA GLN A 41 15.01 3.42 -10.90
C GLN A 41 15.65 2.74 -9.70
N ARG A 42 15.19 3.09 -8.50
CA ARG A 42 15.67 2.55 -7.24
C ARG A 42 15.21 1.10 -7.08
N GLN A 43 16.14 0.21 -6.80
CA GLN A 43 15.88 -1.20 -6.55
C GLN A 43 15.64 -1.41 -5.06
N LEU A 44 14.42 -1.78 -4.70
CA LEU A 44 13.99 -2.01 -3.33
C LEU A 44 14.15 -3.49 -2.95
N PHE A 45 14.28 -3.78 -1.66
CA PHE A 45 14.48 -5.13 -1.14
C PHE A 45 13.19 -5.75 -0.58
N LEU A 46 12.06 -5.56 -1.28
CA LEU A 46 10.74 -6.03 -0.82
C LEU A 46 10.60 -7.56 -0.88
N ASP A 47 11.28 -8.19 -1.84
CA ASP A 47 11.32 -9.64 -2.06
C ASP A 47 12.70 -10.11 -2.58
N ASP A 48 12.75 -11.34 -3.11
CA ASP A 48 13.97 -11.95 -3.66
C ASP A 48 14.07 -11.83 -5.20
N HIS A 49 13.22 -11.04 -5.86
CA HIS A 49 13.18 -10.97 -7.33
C HIS A 49 14.53 -10.63 -7.96
N GLY A 50 15.28 -9.68 -7.38
CA GLY A 50 16.61 -9.30 -7.86
C GLY A 50 17.76 -9.95 -7.08
N VAL A 51 17.49 -10.94 -6.23
CA VAL A 51 18.47 -11.52 -5.30
C VAL A 51 18.91 -12.90 -5.78
N ALA A 52 20.21 -13.09 -6.02
CA ALA A 52 20.81 -14.39 -6.29
C ALA A 52 21.29 -15.07 -5.00
N ARG A 53 21.80 -14.27 -4.03
CA ARG A 53 22.32 -14.76 -2.75
C ARG A 53 22.12 -13.72 -1.66
N MET A 54 21.68 -14.16 -0.47
CA MET A 54 21.59 -13.32 0.72
C MET A 54 22.03 -14.11 1.94
N GLU A 55 22.99 -13.57 2.71
CA GLU A 55 23.56 -14.20 3.90
C GLU A 55 23.73 -13.20 5.03
N ASN A 56 23.41 -13.59 6.25
CA ASN A 56 23.54 -12.78 7.48
C ASN A 56 22.86 -11.39 7.38
N LEU A 57 21.85 -11.25 6.53
CA LEU A 57 21.02 -10.07 6.38
C LEU A 57 19.60 -10.36 6.81
N ARG A 58 18.97 -9.39 7.44
CA ARG A 58 17.59 -9.47 7.87
C ARG A 58 16.77 -8.36 7.18
N ARG A 59 15.64 -8.71 6.53
CA ARG A 59 14.65 -7.72 6.11
C ARG A 59 13.94 -7.15 7.32
N THR A 60 13.90 -5.83 7.39
CA THR A 60 13.21 -5.11 8.47
C THR A 60 12.28 -4.08 7.86
N MET A 61 10.99 -4.19 8.19
CA MET A 61 10.00 -3.17 7.87
C MET A 61 10.14 -1.99 8.85
N HIS A 62 10.11 -0.77 8.33
CA HIS A 62 10.12 0.43 9.14
C HIS A 62 8.74 1.07 9.19
N GLN A 63 8.41 1.63 10.33
CA GLN A 63 7.20 2.41 10.53
C GLN A 63 7.49 3.89 10.29
N PRO A 64 6.59 4.64 9.64
CA PRO A 64 6.76 6.08 9.51
C PRO A 64 6.66 6.77 10.87
N VAL A 65 7.45 7.82 11.05
CA VAL A 65 7.45 8.65 12.25
C VAL A 65 6.22 9.55 12.25
N LYS A 66 5.35 9.37 13.24
CA LYS A 66 4.13 10.17 13.38
C LYS A 66 4.45 11.61 13.79
N ARG A 67 3.87 12.57 13.06
CA ARG A 67 4.00 14.02 13.32
C ARG A 67 2.73 14.60 13.97
N GLY A 68 1.69 13.78 14.18
CA GLY A 68 0.42 14.19 14.78
C GLY A 68 -0.58 14.77 13.79
N ALA A 69 -1.59 15.44 14.29
CA ALA A 69 -2.67 16.03 13.52
C ALA A 69 -2.23 17.31 12.82
N VAL A 70 -2.41 17.38 11.50
CA VAL A 70 -2.16 18.57 10.66
C VAL A 70 -3.46 19.31 10.30
N ILE A 71 -4.61 18.59 10.25
CA ILE A 71 -5.93 19.20 10.06
C ILE A 71 -6.89 18.63 11.09
N ARG A 72 -7.59 19.50 11.80
CA ARG A 72 -8.67 19.15 12.74
C ARG A 72 -9.99 19.71 12.25
N SER A 73 -11.09 19.05 12.60
CA SER A 73 -12.42 19.63 12.33
C SER A 73 -12.60 20.94 13.11
N PRO A 74 -13.03 22.03 12.45
CA PRO A 74 -13.38 23.26 13.15
C PRO A 74 -14.60 23.08 14.07
N ASN A 75 -15.43 22.07 13.81
CA ASN A 75 -16.51 21.66 14.68
C ASN A 75 -16.20 20.27 15.29
N PRO A 76 -15.89 20.16 16.58
CA PRO A 76 -15.55 18.88 17.21
C PRO A 76 -16.70 17.85 17.22
N ARG A 77 -17.91 18.25 16.83
CA ARG A 77 -19.03 17.31 16.65
C ARG A 77 -19.02 16.62 15.29
N GLN A 78 -18.18 17.07 14.37
CA GLN A 78 -18.02 16.50 13.04
C GLN A 78 -16.65 15.81 12.91
N THR A 79 -16.64 14.57 12.42
CA THR A 79 -15.43 13.80 12.28
C THR A 79 -14.81 14.02 10.91
N ILE A 80 -13.64 14.67 10.86
CA ILE A 80 -12.90 14.89 9.62
C ILE A 80 -12.13 13.64 9.22
N GLN A 81 -12.14 13.30 7.93
CA GLN A 81 -11.43 12.15 7.35
C GLN A 81 -10.91 12.49 5.95
N THR A 82 -9.94 11.72 5.46
CA THR A 82 -9.51 11.75 4.05
C THR A 82 -9.33 10.33 3.49
N ARG A 83 -9.40 10.19 2.17
CA ARG A 83 -9.10 8.98 1.39
C ARG A 83 -8.11 9.28 0.27
N THR A 84 -7.57 10.49 0.24
CA THR A 84 -6.67 10.95 -0.81
C THR A 84 -5.37 11.49 -0.18
N ALA A 85 -4.35 11.65 -1.01
CA ALA A 85 -3.18 12.46 -0.65
C ALA A 85 -3.42 13.92 -1.05
N PRO A 86 -2.71 14.88 -0.44
CA PRO A 86 -2.65 16.22 -0.97
C PRO A 86 -2.15 16.26 -2.42
N VAL A 87 -2.75 17.09 -3.22
CA VAL A 87 -2.41 17.31 -4.61
C VAL A 87 -1.74 18.68 -4.75
N TRP A 88 -0.58 18.74 -5.39
CA TRP A 88 0.05 20.01 -5.71
C TRP A 88 -0.66 20.66 -6.92
N ASP A 89 -1.13 21.88 -6.72
CA ASP A 89 -1.65 22.74 -7.79
C ASP A 89 -0.53 23.68 -8.25
N PRO A 90 0.03 23.49 -9.45
CA PRO A 90 1.15 24.30 -9.92
C PRO A 90 0.77 25.74 -10.27
N GLU A 91 -0.51 25.99 -10.60
CA GLU A 91 -1.01 27.33 -10.93
C GLU A 91 -1.24 28.15 -9.66
N ALA A 92 -1.90 27.55 -8.66
CA ALA A 92 -2.13 28.20 -7.37
C ALA A 92 -0.88 28.18 -6.46
N LYS A 93 0.11 27.33 -6.74
CA LYS A 93 1.30 27.05 -5.90
C LYS A 93 0.93 26.65 -4.48
N LEU A 94 -0.07 25.78 -4.36
CA LEU A 94 -0.61 25.28 -3.11
C LEU A 94 -0.85 23.78 -3.19
N TYR A 95 -0.67 23.12 -2.06
CA TYR A 95 -1.26 21.79 -1.86
C TYR A 95 -2.75 21.93 -1.61
N LYS A 96 -3.53 21.05 -2.20
CA LYS A 96 -4.98 20.93 -2.01
C LYS A 96 -5.31 19.56 -1.47
N LEU A 97 -6.13 19.48 -0.42
CA LEU A 97 -6.59 18.22 0.17
C LEU A 97 -8.09 18.23 0.34
N TRP A 98 -8.77 17.22 -0.17
CA TRP A 98 -10.20 17.03 -0.02
C TRP A 98 -10.47 16.07 1.15
N VAL A 99 -11.41 16.49 2.00
CA VAL A 99 -11.79 15.78 3.21
C VAL A 99 -13.28 15.47 3.18
N LEU A 100 -13.69 14.52 4.00
CA LEU A 100 -15.09 14.13 4.18
C LEU A 100 -15.48 14.22 5.67
N GLY A 101 -16.79 14.23 5.92
CA GLY A 101 -17.37 14.28 7.25
C GLY A 101 -17.60 15.70 7.80
N ILE A 102 -17.20 16.73 7.07
CA ILE A 102 -17.44 18.14 7.39
C ILE A 102 -17.90 18.92 6.14
N ASP A 103 -18.60 20.04 6.34
CA ASP A 103 -19.11 20.86 5.22
C ASP A 103 -17.99 21.55 4.42
N GLN A 104 -16.91 21.91 5.11
CA GLN A 104 -15.70 22.50 4.53
C GLN A 104 -14.79 21.39 4.02
N ASN A 105 -14.99 20.96 2.78
CA ASN A 105 -14.31 19.77 2.25
C ASN A 105 -12.95 20.04 1.58
N LEU A 106 -12.64 21.25 1.13
CA LEU A 106 -11.35 21.61 0.54
C LEU A 106 -10.47 22.36 1.53
N TRP A 107 -9.24 21.90 1.69
CA TRP A 107 -8.19 22.53 2.49
C TRP A 107 -6.98 22.83 1.61
N GLN A 108 -6.26 23.90 1.94
CA GLN A 108 -5.11 24.38 1.20
C GLN A 108 -3.92 24.64 2.10
N SER A 109 -2.71 24.42 1.57
CA SER A 109 -1.47 24.64 2.30
C SER A 109 -0.32 25.02 1.35
N PRO A 110 0.51 26.00 1.68
CA PRO A 110 1.71 26.32 0.91
C PRO A 110 2.86 25.30 1.13
N ASP A 111 2.85 24.60 2.26
CA ASP A 111 3.97 23.77 2.72
C ASP A 111 3.59 22.35 3.13
N GLY A 112 2.30 21.98 3.05
CA GLY A 112 1.80 20.67 3.50
C GLY A 112 1.68 20.52 5.02
N LEU A 113 2.06 21.50 5.82
CA LEU A 113 2.00 21.46 7.28
C LEU A 113 0.94 22.41 7.84
N HIS A 114 0.88 23.62 7.30
CA HIS A 114 -0.05 24.66 7.74
C HIS A 114 -1.24 24.73 6.79
N TRP A 115 -2.36 24.18 7.25
CA TRP A 115 -3.57 24.01 6.44
C TRP A 115 -4.64 25.03 6.81
N THR A 116 -5.26 25.63 5.81
CA THR A 116 -6.40 26.55 5.94
C THR A 116 -7.57 26.08 5.09
N PRO A 117 -8.82 26.41 5.48
CA PRO A 117 -9.97 26.15 4.65
C PRO A 117 -9.84 26.84 3.28
N GLY A 118 -10.09 26.09 2.22
CA GLY A 118 -10.13 26.59 0.84
C GLY A 118 -11.55 27.03 0.44
N PRO A 119 -11.77 27.37 -0.82
CA PRO A 119 -13.10 27.62 -1.37
C PRO A 119 -14.03 26.41 -1.21
N LYS A 120 -15.32 26.66 -1.06
CA LYS A 120 -16.31 25.58 -1.05
C LYS A 120 -16.43 24.98 -2.44
N THR A 121 -16.34 23.65 -2.54
CA THR A 121 -16.56 22.94 -3.81
C THR A 121 -18.06 22.82 -4.12
N ASN A 122 -18.40 22.76 -5.40
CA ASN A 122 -19.78 22.59 -5.85
C ASN A 122 -20.30 21.14 -5.73
N MET A 123 -19.42 20.19 -5.37
CA MET A 123 -19.74 18.76 -5.17
C MET A 123 -18.98 18.21 -3.96
N ASP A 124 -19.48 17.09 -3.38
CA ASP A 124 -18.80 16.35 -2.30
C ASP A 124 -17.66 15.47 -2.89
N ILE A 125 -16.50 16.09 -3.06
CA ILE A 125 -15.30 15.44 -3.61
C ILE A 125 -14.46 14.85 -2.48
N ARG A 126 -13.99 13.63 -2.65
CA ARG A 126 -13.30 12.89 -1.60
C ARG A 126 -11.94 12.30 -2.00
N MET A 127 -11.74 12.05 -3.29
CA MET A 127 -10.56 11.38 -3.85
C MET A 127 -10.16 12.11 -5.12
N VAL A 128 -8.97 12.68 -5.14
CA VAL A 128 -8.54 13.54 -6.25
C VAL A 128 -7.13 13.20 -6.68
N VAL A 129 -6.88 13.22 -7.98
CA VAL A 129 -5.54 13.26 -8.57
C VAL A 129 -5.41 14.47 -9.49
N TYR A 130 -4.19 14.95 -9.69
CA TYR A 130 -3.85 15.95 -10.69
C TYR A 130 -3.09 15.27 -11.83
N ASP A 131 -3.67 15.33 -13.03
CA ASP A 131 -3.08 14.78 -14.24
C ASP A 131 -2.49 15.94 -15.08
N ALA A 132 -1.21 16.20 -14.85
CA ALA A 132 -0.49 17.24 -15.59
C ALA A 132 -0.36 16.93 -17.09
N GLN A 133 -0.54 15.66 -17.49
CA GLN A 133 -0.41 15.21 -18.88
C GLN A 133 -1.70 15.34 -19.66
N ASP A 134 -2.86 15.60 -19.02
CA ASP A 134 -4.10 15.85 -19.77
C ASP A 134 -3.94 17.14 -20.61
N PRO A 135 -4.09 17.03 -21.95
CA PRO A 135 -3.93 18.18 -22.85
C PRO A 135 -4.98 19.26 -22.64
N ASP A 136 -6.15 18.92 -22.07
CA ASP A 136 -7.19 19.85 -21.70
C ASP A 136 -7.03 20.33 -20.25
N PRO A 137 -6.59 21.58 -20.01
CA PRO A 137 -6.40 22.11 -18.67
C PRO A 137 -7.67 22.05 -17.80
N SER A 138 -8.86 22.11 -18.43
CA SER A 138 -10.14 22.04 -17.72
C SER A 138 -10.42 20.67 -17.07
N ARG A 139 -9.58 19.66 -17.33
CA ARG A 139 -9.74 18.26 -16.90
C ARG A 139 -8.62 17.77 -16.00
N ARG A 140 -7.63 18.58 -15.68
CA ARG A 140 -6.42 18.13 -14.95
C ARG A 140 -6.70 17.63 -13.54
N PHE A 141 -7.66 18.21 -12.83
CA PHE A 141 -8.15 17.59 -11.59
C PHE A 141 -9.19 16.55 -11.93
N LYS A 142 -9.03 15.33 -11.45
CA LYS A 142 -9.87 14.18 -11.73
C LYS A 142 -10.27 13.47 -10.45
N ALA A 143 -11.54 13.06 -10.36
CA ALA A 143 -12.05 12.38 -9.19
C ALA A 143 -13.15 11.36 -9.55
N PRO A 144 -13.20 10.20 -8.89
CA PRO A 144 -14.40 9.38 -8.84
C PRO A 144 -15.38 9.97 -7.82
N LEU A 145 -16.66 9.97 -8.16
CA LEU A 145 -17.76 10.10 -7.21
C LEU A 145 -18.25 8.69 -6.87
N LEU A 146 -18.03 8.28 -5.65
CA LEU A 146 -18.30 6.91 -5.20
C LEU A 146 -19.74 6.50 -5.54
N ASN A 147 -19.92 5.44 -6.33
CA ASN A 147 -21.20 4.94 -6.84
C ASN A 147 -22.00 5.93 -7.75
N GLN A 148 -21.37 7.00 -8.25
CA GLN A 148 -22.05 8.02 -9.07
C GLN A 148 -21.34 8.34 -10.39
N GLY A 149 -20.14 7.78 -10.64
CA GLY A 149 -19.34 8.01 -11.84
C GLY A 149 -18.12 8.89 -11.58
N PHE A 150 -17.78 9.78 -12.50
CA PHE A 150 -16.51 10.53 -12.50
C PHE A 150 -16.73 12.01 -12.80
N VAL A 151 -15.80 12.82 -12.30
CA VAL A 151 -15.83 14.28 -12.46
C VAL A 151 -14.43 14.80 -12.78
N VAL A 152 -14.39 15.96 -13.43
CA VAL A 152 -13.17 16.70 -13.75
C VAL A 152 -13.30 18.16 -13.34
N SER A 153 -12.16 18.83 -13.14
CA SER A 153 -12.13 20.25 -12.80
C SER A 153 -10.83 20.89 -13.32
N ALA A 154 -10.88 22.19 -13.62
CA ALA A 154 -9.70 22.99 -13.91
C ALA A 154 -8.96 23.43 -12.64
N ASP A 155 -9.69 23.69 -11.56
CA ASP A 155 -9.21 24.37 -10.36
C ASP A 155 -9.38 23.55 -9.06
N GLY A 156 -9.98 22.36 -9.15
CA GLY A 156 -10.30 21.51 -8.00
C GLY A 156 -11.44 22.04 -7.11
N VAL A 157 -12.14 23.09 -7.54
CA VAL A 157 -13.27 23.76 -6.85
C VAL A 157 -14.56 23.56 -7.61
N GLN A 158 -14.56 23.93 -8.88
CA GLN A 158 -15.70 23.78 -9.78
C GLN A 158 -15.57 22.48 -10.57
N TRP A 159 -16.41 21.51 -10.24
CA TRP A 159 -16.37 20.17 -10.81
C TRP A 159 -17.52 19.96 -11.81
N LYS A 160 -17.20 19.27 -12.89
CA LYS A 160 -18.13 18.88 -13.95
C LYS A 160 -18.23 17.36 -14.00
N LYS A 161 -19.47 16.85 -13.93
CA LYS A 161 -19.72 15.40 -14.07
C LYS A 161 -19.51 14.95 -15.52
N LEU A 162 -18.89 13.80 -15.67
CA LEU A 162 -18.74 13.12 -16.94
C LEU A 162 -19.89 12.11 -17.13
N ASP A 163 -20.25 11.87 -18.37
CA ASP A 163 -21.20 10.82 -18.76
C ASP A 163 -20.45 9.47 -18.87
N LEU A 164 -20.10 8.92 -17.71
CA LEU A 164 -19.37 7.65 -17.58
C LEU A 164 -20.06 6.78 -16.54
N GLU A 165 -20.00 5.46 -16.77
CA GLU A 165 -20.51 4.49 -15.83
C GLU A 165 -19.71 4.51 -14.51
N LYS A 166 -20.40 4.24 -13.42
CA LYS A 166 -19.81 4.12 -12.09
C LYS A 166 -19.10 2.78 -11.91
N ILE A 167 -18.05 2.78 -11.11
CA ILE A 167 -17.46 1.54 -10.57
C ILE A 167 -18.18 1.23 -9.24
N PRO A 168 -18.82 0.06 -9.11
CA PRO A 168 -19.57 -0.29 -7.90
C PRO A 168 -18.66 -0.45 -6.68
N SER A 169 -19.06 0.15 -5.57
CA SER A 169 -18.41 -0.01 -4.27
C SER A 169 -19.46 -0.12 -3.16
N SER A 170 -19.14 -0.76 -2.04
CA SER A 170 -20.02 -0.75 -0.86
C SER A 170 -20.14 0.67 -0.30
N ASP A 171 -19.04 1.30 0.16
CA ASP A 171 -19.05 2.65 0.75
C ASP A 171 -17.65 3.28 0.85
N GLU A 172 -16.59 2.62 0.39
CA GLU A 172 -15.20 3.07 0.50
C GLU A 172 -14.45 2.95 -0.82
N GLY A 173 -13.47 3.79 -0.99
CA GLY A 173 -12.55 3.76 -2.12
C GLY A 173 -11.31 4.60 -1.86
N ASN A 174 -10.34 4.44 -2.75
CA ASN A 174 -9.16 5.29 -2.91
C ASN A 174 -8.91 5.53 -4.38
N PHE A 175 -8.15 6.56 -4.69
CA PHE A 175 -7.87 6.92 -6.08
C PHE A 175 -6.46 7.48 -6.23
N SER A 176 -5.70 6.93 -7.17
CA SER A 176 -4.33 7.35 -7.47
C SER A 176 -4.06 7.36 -8.97
N LEU A 177 -2.94 7.97 -9.34
CA LEU A 177 -2.43 8.03 -10.70
C LEU A 177 -0.99 7.53 -10.72
N ASP A 178 -0.73 6.47 -11.47
CA ASP A 178 0.59 6.07 -11.91
C ASP A 178 0.98 6.98 -13.09
N VAL A 179 1.74 8.02 -12.80
CA VAL A 179 2.14 9.04 -13.79
C VAL A 179 3.09 8.46 -14.84
N GLU A 180 3.93 7.48 -14.46
CA GLU A 180 4.91 6.85 -15.36
C GLU A 180 4.22 6.09 -16.49
N ASN A 181 3.15 5.37 -16.17
CA ASN A 181 2.40 4.54 -17.10
C ASN A 181 1.10 5.18 -17.60
N GLY A 182 0.75 6.39 -17.13
CA GLY A 182 -0.51 7.05 -17.45
C GLY A 182 -1.71 6.22 -16.99
N LEU A 183 -1.64 5.56 -15.83
CA LEU A 183 -2.66 4.63 -15.36
C LEU A 183 -3.39 5.18 -14.13
N PHE A 184 -4.68 5.44 -14.26
CA PHE A 184 -5.58 5.72 -13.16
C PHE A 184 -5.94 4.43 -12.43
N ILE A 185 -5.85 4.43 -11.10
CA ILE A 185 -6.11 3.28 -10.24
C ILE A 185 -7.20 3.67 -9.24
N HIS A 186 -8.36 3.04 -9.35
CA HIS A 186 -9.48 3.24 -8.43
C HIS A 186 -9.70 1.97 -7.61
N THR A 187 -9.43 2.04 -6.31
CA THR A 187 -9.73 0.96 -5.38
C THR A 187 -11.15 1.14 -4.85
N VAL A 188 -11.88 0.04 -4.74
CA VAL A 188 -13.26 0.03 -4.26
C VAL A 188 -13.48 -1.14 -3.29
N LYS A 189 -14.35 -0.95 -2.31
CA LYS A 189 -14.70 -1.98 -1.35
C LYS A 189 -15.81 -2.88 -1.89
N ARG A 190 -15.59 -4.20 -1.78
CA ARG A 190 -16.58 -5.23 -2.12
C ARG A 190 -16.69 -6.27 -1.01
N GLY A 191 -17.76 -7.06 -1.04
CA GLY A 191 -17.90 -8.21 -0.18
C GLY A 191 -17.19 -9.44 -0.72
N SER A 192 -16.66 -10.27 0.17
CA SER A 192 -16.08 -11.58 -0.12
C SER A 192 -16.53 -12.62 0.88
N GLY A 193 -16.09 -13.86 0.75
CA GLY A 193 -16.37 -14.92 1.72
C GLY A 193 -15.81 -14.68 3.12
N THR A 194 -14.80 -13.80 3.26
CA THR A 194 -14.16 -13.44 4.53
C THR A 194 -14.63 -12.09 5.10
N GLY A 195 -15.62 -11.45 4.47
CA GLY A 195 -16.12 -10.13 4.84
C GLY A 195 -15.82 -9.08 3.77
N ARG A 196 -15.29 -7.90 4.16
CA ARG A 196 -14.91 -6.85 3.24
C ARG A 196 -13.62 -7.22 2.51
N ALA A 197 -13.56 -6.86 1.24
CA ALA A 197 -12.41 -7.07 0.36
C ALA A 197 -12.21 -5.85 -0.52
N LEU A 198 -11.06 -5.80 -1.19
CA LEU A 198 -10.71 -4.74 -2.11
C LEU A 198 -10.76 -5.24 -3.55
N ALA A 199 -11.44 -4.49 -4.39
CA ALA A 199 -11.37 -4.62 -5.84
C ALA A 199 -10.66 -3.41 -6.44
N LEU A 200 -10.13 -3.58 -7.65
CA LEU A 200 -9.49 -2.53 -8.43
C LEU A 200 -10.20 -2.32 -9.75
N ALA A 201 -10.26 -1.07 -10.17
CA ALA A 201 -10.56 -0.69 -11.54
C ALA A 201 -9.47 0.26 -12.07
N THR A 202 -9.09 0.10 -13.32
CA THR A 202 -8.02 0.89 -13.95
C THR A 202 -8.48 1.54 -15.24
N SER A 203 -7.87 2.68 -15.59
CA SER A 203 -8.11 3.38 -16.85
C SER A 203 -6.84 4.09 -17.33
N ARG A 204 -6.60 4.14 -18.64
CA ARG A 204 -5.49 4.90 -19.24
C ARG A 204 -5.91 6.26 -19.81
N ASP A 205 -7.20 6.48 -19.97
CA ASP A 205 -7.76 7.69 -20.62
C ASP A 205 -8.81 8.40 -19.78
N PHE A 206 -9.05 7.89 -18.54
CA PHE A 206 -10.10 8.37 -17.65
C PHE A 206 -11.51 8.32 -18.27
N LYS A 207 -11.72 7.41 -19.23
CA LYS A 207 -13.00 7.17 -19.91
C LYS A 207 -13.39 5.70 -19.89
N ALA A 208 -12.53 4.84 -20.45
CA ALA A 208 -12.72 3.39 -20.44
C ALA A 208 -12.09 2.79 -19.16
N TRP A 209 -12.92 2.12 -18.37
CA TRP A 209 -12.49 1.49 -17.11
C TRP A 209 -12.51 -0.02 -17.22
N HIS A 210 -11.44 -0.64 -16.78
CA HIS A 210 -11.31 -2.08 -16.67
C HIS A 210 -11.41 -2.48 -15.21
N ASP A 211 -12.47 -3.22 -14.86
CA ASP A 211 -12.71 -3.75 -13.52
C ASP A 211 -11.98 -5.09 -13.36
N LEU A 212 -10.95 -5.12 -12.52
CA LEU A 212 -10.15 -6.32 -12.23
C LEU A 212 -10.84 -7.27 -11.23
N GLY A 213 -11.97 -6.85 -10.65
CA GLY A 213 -12.62 -7.61 -9.58
C GLY A 213 -11.87 -7.51 -8.25
N ILE A 214 -12.13 -8.47 -7.36
CA ILE A 214 -11.46 -8.54 -6.05
C ILE A 214 -10.01 -9.03 -6.26
N VAL A 215 -9.06 -8.19 -5.88
CA VAL A 215 -7.61 -8.47 -5.98
C VAL A 215 -6.94 -8.64 -4.61
N PHE A 216 -7.61 -8.21 -3.52
CA PHE A 216 -7.03 -8.28 -2.19
C PHE A 216 -8.11 -8.54 -1.13
N GLN A 217 -7.92 -9.58 -0.32
CA GLN A 217 -8.80 -9.96 0.77
C GLN A 217 -8.00 -10.56 1.93
N SER A 218 -8.61 -10.68 3.09
CA SER A 218 -8.05 -11.42 4.21
C SER A 218 -8.03 -12.92 3.94
N ASP A 219 -7.04 -13.59 4.48
CA ASP A 219 -6.88 -15.05 4.41
C ASP A 219 -6.87 -15.70 5.81
N GLN A 220 -6.63 -17.01 5.86
CA GLN A 220 -6.63 -17.77 7.12
C GLN A 220 -5.56 -17.24 8.10
N LEU A 221 -4.39 -16.86 7.62
CA LEU A 221 -3.33 -16.32 8.48
C LEU A 221 -3.72 -14.96 9.07
N ASP A 222 -4.45 -14.11 8.31
CA ASP A 222 -5.01 -12.86 8.85
C ASP A 222 -5.99 -13.12 10.00
N GLN A 223 -6.82 -14.19 9.91
CA GLN A 223 -7.73 -14.54 10.98
C GLN A 223 -7.01 -15.02 12.25
N GLU A 224 -5.92 -15.78 12.08
CA GLU A 224 -5.10 -16.28 13.19
C GLU A 224 -4.34 -15.15 13.88
N LEU A 225 -3.62 -14.33 13.10
CA LEU A 225 -2.92 -13.16 13.61
C LEU A 225 -3.90 -12.13 14.20
N GLY A 226 -5.09 -12.00 13.63
CA GLY A 226 -6.14 -11.11 14.11
C GLY A 226 -6.58 -11.44 15.52
N LYS A 227 -6.80 -12.72 15.84
CA LYS A 227 -7.10 -13.17 17.21
C LYS A 227 -5.98 -12.79 18.18
N ALA A 228 -4.71 -12.97 17.77
CA ALA A 228 -3.56 -12.60 18.57
C ALA A 228 -3.47 -11.07 18.79
N ASN A 229 -3.69 -10.27 17.73
CA ASN A 229 -3.70 -8.82 17.78
C ASN A 229 -4.81 -8.28 18.69
N ILE A 230 -6.03 -8.84 18.61
CA ILE A 230 -7.14 -8.46 19.49
C ILE A 230 -6.78 -8.78 20.94
N LYS A 231 -6.27 -10.00 21.21
CA LYS A 231 -5.86 -10.41 22.56
C LYS A 231 -4.77 -9.49 23.12
N ALA A 232 -3.74 -9.18 22.34
CA ALA A 232 -2.65 -8.28 22.74
C ALA A 232 -3.19 -6.87 23.06
N ARG A 233 -4.07 -6.34 22.20
CA ARG A 233 -4.69 -5.03 22.43
C ARG A 233 -5.54 -4.99 23.69
N MET A 234 -6.33 -6.04 23.96
CA MET A 234 -7.15 -6.13 25.17
C MET A 234 -6.29 -6.25 26.44
N ALA A 235 -5.09 -6.79 26.35
CA ALA A 235 -4.15 -6.90 27.47
C ALA A 235 -3.34 -5.62 27.73
N ASP A 236 -3.13 -4.77 26.69
CA ASP A 236 -2.34 -3.54 26.83
C ASP A 236 -3.20 -2.37 27.38
N PRO A 237 -2.92 -1.90 28.62
CA PRO A 237 -3.65 -0.78 29.21
C PRO A 237 -3.35 0.56 28.55
N THR A 238 -2.30 0.68 27.77
CA THR A 238 -1.91 1.92 27.09
C THR A 238 -2.62 2.11 25.75
N LEU A 239 -3.33 1.09 25.24
CA LEU A 239 -4.09 1.16 24.01
C LEU A 239 -5.60 1.29 24.30
N HIS A 240 -6.28 2.00 23.40
CA HIS A 240 -7.75 2.09 23.46
C HIS A 240 -8.38 0.70 23.22
N ARG A 241 -9.17 0.22 24.18
CA ARG A 241 -9.92 -1.04 24.07
C ARG A 241 -11.27 -0.81 23.39
N PRO A 242 -11.70 -1.69 22.46
CA PRO A 242 -13.06 -1.69 21.96
C PRO A 242 -14.07 -1.77 23.12
N PRO A 243 -15.26 -1.13 23.00
CA PRO A 243 -16.26 -1.12 24.07
C PRO A 243 -16.90 -2.48 24.33
N TYR A 244 -16.81 -3.36 23.34
CA TYR A 244 -17.31 -4.74 23.43
C TYR A 244 -16.36 -5.72 22.76
N ASN A 245 -16.23 -6.90 23.35
CA ASN A 245 -15.31 -7.92 22.92
C ASN A 245 -15.96 -9.30 23.10
N ASP A 246 -16.23 -9.98 22.00
CA ASP A 246 -16.79 -11.32 21.93
C ASP A 246 -15.93 -12.21 21.04
N PRO A 247 -15.13 -13.12 21.63
CA PRO A 247 -14.25 -14.00 20.88
C PRO A 247 -14.96 -14.94 19.87
N ALA A 248 -16.26 -15.18 20.03
CA ALA A 248 -17.02 -16.04 19.12
C ALA A 248 -17.25 -15.39 17.73
N VAL A 249 -17.13 -14.06 17.64
CA VAL A 249 -17.41 -13.31 16.40
C VAL A 249 -16.21 -12.51 15.89
N TYR A 250 -15.01 -12.81 16.33
CA TYR A 250 -13.80 -12.16 15.80
C TYR A 250 -13.66 -12.42 14.30
N ASN A 251 -13.39 -11.36 13.59
CA ASN A 251 -13.11 -11.41 12.16
C ASN A 251 -12.08 -10.34 11.77
N VAL A 252 -11.26 -10.65 10.79
CA VAL A 252 -10.38 -9.66 10.13
C VAL A 252 -10.79 -9.56 8.68
N ASP A 253 -11.06 -8.34 8.22
CA ASP A 253 -11.34 -8.04 6.82
C ASP A 253 -10.62 -6.77 6.35
N VAL A 254 -10.72 -6.45 5.06
CA VAL A 254 -10.05 -5.29 4.45
C VAL A 254 -11.05 -4.13 4.35
N TYR A 255 -10.84 -3.10 5.15
CA TYR A 255 -11.75 -1.96 5.18
C TYR A 255 -11.53 -0.99 4.02
N ASN A 256 -10.27 -0.67 3.73
CA ASN A 256 -9.83 0.26 2.70
C ASN A 256 -8.37 -0.05 2.32
N MET A 257 -7.88 0.41 1.17
CA MET A 257 -6.48 0.25 0.78
C MET A 257 -6.06 1.36 -0.18
N GLY A 258 -5.07 2.15 0.21
CA GLY A 258 -4.35 3.01 -0.73
C GLY A 258 -3.42 2.19 -1.60
N VAL A 259 -3.39 2.49 -2.89
CA VAL A 259 -2.52 1.82 -3.87
C VAL A 259 -1.82 2.87 -4.73
N PHE A 260 -0.50 2.79 -4.87
CA PHE A 260 0.27 3.75 -5.65
C PHE A 260 1.52 3.13 -6.27
N ARG A 261 1.97 3.72 -7.38
CA ARG A 261 3.24 3.36 -8.03
C ARG A 261 4.42 3.92 -7.25
N TYR A 262 5.46 3.12 -7.05
CA TYR A 262 6.70 3.54 -6.42
C TYR A 262 7.87 2.67 -6.91
N GLU A 263 8.87 3.29 -7.56
CA GLU A 263 10.11 2.67 -8.01
C GLU A 263 9.88 1.31 -8.73
N GLY A 264 9.03 1.36 -9.76
CA GLY A 264 8.74 0.16 -10.57
C GLY A 264 7.75 -0.85 -9.96
N LEU A 265 7.24 -0.61 -8.75
CA LEU A 265 6.31 -1.49 -8.03
C LEU A 265 5.02 -0.75 -7.68
N TYR A 266 3.95 -1.48 -7.42
CA TYR A 266 2.76 -0.96 -6.77
C TYR A 266 2.81 -1.28 -5.28
N ILE A 267 2.74 -0.25 -4.44
CA ILE A 267 2.67 -0.39 -3.00
C ILE A 267 1.21 -0.28 -2.57
N GLY A 268 0.79 -1.19 -1.72
CA GLY A 268 -0.53 -1.23 -1.12
C GLY A 268 -0.49 -1.02 0.39
N MET A 269 -1.41 -0.22 0.90
CA MET A 269 -1.57 0.04 2.32
C MET A 269 -2.96 -0.44 2.79
N PRO A 270 -3.18 -1.75 3.01
CA PRO A 270 -4.46 -2.25 3.46
C PRO A 270 -4.73 -1.87 4.92
N ALA A 271 -5.88 -1.24 5.19
CA ALA A 271 -6.43 -1.04 6.52
C ALA A 271 -7.14 -2.31 6.95
N MET A 272 -6.45 -3.19 7.66
CA MET A 272 -6.99 -4.45 8.16
C MET A 272 -7.87 -4.16 9.37
N TYR A 273 -9.17 -4.44 9.24
CA TYR A 273 -10.16 -4.22 10.28
C TYR A 273 -10.31 -5.46 11.17
N HIS A 274 -10.08 -5.28 12.45
CA HIS A 274 -10.20 -6.31 13.48
C HIS A 274 -11.53 -6.12 14.20
N ALA A 275 -12.56 -6.86 13.81
CA ALA A 275 -13.87 -6.86 14.43
C ALA A 275 -13.81 -7.58 15.79
N THR A 276 -14.37 -6.95 16.84
CA THR A 276 -14.36 -7.50 18.20
C THR A 276 -15.76 -7.86 18.73
N GLY A 277 -16.82 -7.42 18.07
CA GLY A 277 -18.19 -7.73 18.47
C GLY A 277 -19.23 -6.88 17.74
N PRO A 278 -20.52 -7.27 17.73
CA PRO A 278 -21.59 -6.52 17.07
C PRO A 278 -21.87 -5.19 17.76
N VAL A 279 -22.32 -4.22 16.98
CA VAL A 279 -22.85 -2.94 17.48
C VAL A 279 -24.32 -3.15 17.87
N PRO A 280 -24.80 -2.63 19.02
CA PRO A 280 -26.21 -2.73 19.40
C PRO A 280 -27.09 -2.03 18.36
N ASN A 281 -28.18 -2.72 17.97
CA ASN A 281 -29.21 -2.18 17.07
C ASN A 281 -28.72 -1.65 15.71
N TYR A 282 -27.56 -2.09 15.24
CA TYR A 282 -27.00 -1.67 13.96
C TYR A 282 -26.20 -2.80 13.31
N PRO A 283 -26.36 -3.06 12.00
CA PRO A 283 -25.70 -4.19 11.32
C PRO A 283 -24.21 -3.91 11.02
N ASN A 284 -23.42 -3.67 12.06
CA ASN A 284 -21.98 -3.44 11.98
C ASN A 284 -21.29 -3.99 13.25
N THR A 285 -19.97 -3.88 13.28
CA THR A 285 -19.15 -4.32 14.41
C THR A 285 -18.31 -3.18 14.98
N VAL A 286 -17.97 -3.28 16.26
CA VAL A 286 -16.88 -2.52 16.85
C VAL A 286 -15.57 -3.21 16.62
N GLY A 287 -14.47 -2.47 16.73
CA GLY A 287 -13.14 -2.98 16.48
C GLY A 287 -12.13 -1.87 16.22
N PHE A 288 -11.05 -2.22 15.55
CA PHE A 288 -9.97 -1.27 15.25
C PHE A 288 -9.28 -1.63 13.93
N HIS A 289 -8.52 -0.66 13.39
CA HIS A 289 -7.74 -0.85 12.17
C HIS A 289 -6.25 -0.93 12.48
N LEU A 290 -5.55 -1.76 11.70
CA LEU A 290 -4.10 -1.76 11.59
C LEU A 290 -3.77 -1.62 10.10
N VAL A 291 -3.03 -0.58 9.72
CA VAL A 291 -2.57 -0.42 8.34
C VAL A 291 -1.31 -1.25 8.15
N GLN A 292 -1.34 -2.20 7.25
CA GLN A 292 -0.22 -3.06 6.88
C GLN A 292 0.41 -2.58 5.56
N LEU A 293 1.45 -3.28 5.09
CA LEU A 293 2.04 -3.10 3.77
C LEU A 293 1.87 -4.35 2.91
N ALA A 294 1.67 -4.12 1.63
CA ALA A 294 1.75 -5.11 0.57
C ALA A 294 2.39 -4.47 -0.67
N PHE A 295 2.83 -5.29 -1.61
CA PHE A 295 3.26 -4.82 -2.92
C PHE A 295 2.79 -5.77 -4.01
N SER A 296 2.75 -5.27 -5.24
CA SER A 296 2.42 -6.01 -6.46
C SER A 296 3.24 -5.49 -7.63
N ARG A 297 3.46 -6.33 -8.66
CA ARG A 297 4.05 -5.91 -9.93
C ARG A 297 3.01 -5.65 -11.01
N ASP A 298 1.79 -6.18 -10.83
CA ASP A 298 0.74 -6.22 -11.86
C ASP A 298 -0.65 -5.76 -11.39
N LEU A 299 -0.79 -5.31 -10.12
CA LEU A 299 -2.03 -4.93 -9.45
C LEU A 299 -2.99 -6.10 -9.14
N GLN A 300 -2.61 -7.34 -9.46
CA GLN A 300 -3.44 -8.53 -9.24
C GLN A 300 -2.84 -9.44 -8.17
N ASP A 301 -1.55 -9.75 -8.29
CA ASP A 301 -0.84 -10.59 -7.34
C ASP A 301 -0.18 -9.74 -6.25
N TRP A 302 -0.68 -9.85 -5.02
CA TRP A 302 -0.25 -9.03 -3.89
C TRP A 302 0.51 -9.85 -2.86
N HIS A 303 1.70 -9.37 -2.50
CA HIS A 303 2.57 -9.94 -1.48
C HIS A 303 2.55 -9.09 -0.21
N ARG A 304 2.29 -9.74 0.94
CA ARG A 304 2.30 -9.07 2.25
C ARG A 304 3.73 -8.83 2.72
N LEU A 305 3.99 -7.69 3.35
CA LEU A 305 5.30 -7.30 3.86
C LEU A 305 5.34 -7.29 5.39
N GLY A 306 6.56 -7.31 5.96
CA GLY A 306 6.81 -7.11 7.38
C GLY A 306 6.07 -8.09 8.30
N ASP A 307 5.94 -9.35 7.90
CA ASP A 307 5.21 -10.39 8.65
C ASP A 307 3.80 -9.94 9.08
N ARG A 308 3.15 -9.11 8.24
CA ARG A 308 1.83 -8.51 8.48
C ARG A 308 1.74 -7.65 9.74
N GLN A 309 2.89 -7.16 10.22
CA GLN A 309 2.91 -6.20 11.31
C GLN A 309 2.35 -4.84 10.85
N PRO A 310 1.84 -3.99 11.77
CA PRO A 310 1.36 -2.67 11.41
C PRO A 310 2.48 -1.80 10.84
N PHE A 311 2.25 -1.22 9.67
CA PHE A 311 3.05 -0.13 9.10
C PHE A 311 2.67 1.20 9.74
N ILE A 312 1.35 1.47 9.85
CA ILE A 312 0.82 2.55 10.69
C ILE A 312 -0.09 1.90 11.73
N GLY A 313 0.40 1.76 12.95
CA GLY A 313 -0.32 1.21 14.08
C GLY A 313 -0.97 2.29 14.96
N PRO A 314 -1.71 1.92 16.01
CA PRO A 314 -2.35 2.84 16.94
C PRO A 314 -1.35 3.61 17.78
N SER A 315 -1.71 4.84 18.17
CA SER A 315 -1.03 5.58 19.20
C SER A 315 -1.55 5.21 20.60
N LYS A 316 -0.78 5.56 21.64
CA LYS A 316 -1.16 5.32 23.02
C LYS A 316 -2.23 6.31 23.49
N LEU A 317 -3.05 5.92 24.47
CA LEU A 317 -4.16 6.72 25.01
C LEU A 317 -3.73 8.13 25.45
N ASP A 318 -2.65 8.22 26.20
CA ASP A 318 -2.21 9.48 26.82
C ASP A 318 -1.33 10.34 25.91
N SER A 319 -1.20 9.98 24.64
CA SER A 319 -0.35 10.70 23.67
C SER A 319 -0.99 11.97 23.09
N GLY A 320 -2.27 12.21 23.33
CA GLY A 320 -3.04 13.28 22.68
C GLY A 320 -3.33 13.02 21.18
N ALA A 321 -3.00 11.84 20.68
CA ALA A 321 -3.18 11.47 19.28
C ALA A 321 -4.64 11.11 18.93
N TYR A 322 -4.96 11.16 17.64
CA TYR A 322 -6.29 10.82 17.12
C TYR A 322 -6.37 9.37 16.61
N ASP A 323 -5.28 8.78 16.22
CA ASP A 323 -5.20 7.43 15.63
C ASP A 323 -5.21 6.31 16.68
N LEU A 324 -6.22 6.34 17.55
CA LEU A 324 -6.35 5.38 18.65
C LEU A 324 -7.07 4.08 18.20
N THR A 325 -8.03 4.17 17.28
CA THR A 325 -8.82 3.00 16.85
C THR A 325 -8.93 2.84 15.35
N GLN A 326 -9.32 3.88 14.64
CA GLN A 326 -9.52 3.81 13.19
C GLN A 326 -8.42 4.59 12.48
N ILE A 327 -7.63 3.89 11.71
CA ILE A 327 -6.54 4.42 10.91
C ILE A 327 -6.84 4.07 9.47
N LEU A 328 -6.98 5.09 8.62
CA LEU A 328 -7.26 4.86 7.20
C LEU A 328 -6.16 5.50 6.36
N PRO A 329 -5.53 4.73 5.48
CA PRO A 329 -4.40 5.21 4.69
C PRO A 329 -4.84 6.23 3.64
N PRO A 330 -3.94 7.12 3.19
CA PRO A 330 -4.14 7.89 1.98
C PRO A 330 -4.04 7.02 0.73
N SER A 331 -4.35 7.59 -0.42
CA SER A 331 -4.16 6.92 -1.72
C SER A 331 -2.68 6.72 -2.06
N THR A 332 -1.82 7.67 -1.71
CA THR A 332 -0.38 7.69 -1.98
C THR A 332 0.33 8.58 -0.94
N PRO A 333 1.63 8.44 -0.68
CA PRO A 333 2.42 9.47 -0.03
C PRO A 333 2.70 10.64 -0.98
N ILE A 334 3.13 11.76 -0.43
CA ILE A 334 3.86 12.78 -1.18
C ILE A 334 5.35 12.51 -1.01
N LEU A 335 6.10 12.46 -2.11
CA LEU A 335 7.56 12.52 -2.07
C LEU A 335 7.95 13.99 -1.92
N ARG A 336 8.64 14.31 -0.81
CA ARG A 336 9.15 15.64 -0.54
C ARG A 336 10.58 15.53 -0.05
N ASP A 337 11.48 16.11 -0.80
CA ASP A 337 12.92 15.93 -0.59
C ASP A 337 13.25 14.42 -0.57
N ASP A 338 13.83 13.93 0.52
CA ASP A 338 14.13 12.51 0.70
C ASP A 338 13.20 11.81 1.71
N GLU A 339 11.95 12.25 1.77
CA GLU A 339 10.93 11.74 2.68
C GLU A 339 9.63 11.40 1.93
N LEU A 340 8.94 10.36 2.43
CA LEU A 340 7.58 9.99 2.04
C LEU A 340 6.61 10.47 3.13
N TRP A 341 5.71 11.38 2.76
CA TRP A 341 4.74 11.99 3.66
C TRP A 341 3.35 11.38 3.48
N PHE A 342 2.87 10.67 4.50
CA PHE A 342 1.57 10.00 4.51
C PHE A 342 0.56 10.82 5.30
N TYR A 343 -0.45 11.39 4.61
CA TYR A 343 -1.57 12.09 5.23
C TYR A 343 -2.71 11.11 5.43
N TYR A 344 -2.86 10.60 6.63
CA TYR A 344 -3.82 9.55 6.94
C TYR A 344 -4.92 10.04 7.88
N THR A 345 -6.06 9.35 7.84
CA THR A 345 -7.14 9.58 8.81
C THR A 345 -6.83 8.89 10.13
N GLY A 346 -6.86 9.65 11.22
CA GLY A 346 -6.84 9.13 12.58
C GLY A 346 -8.17 9.40 13.29
N LEU A 347 -8.80 8.34 13.85
CA LEU A 347 -9.99 8.50 14.69
C LEU A 347 -9.75 7.88 16.07
N LYS A 348 -10.13 8.64 17.11
CA LYS A 348 -10.06 8.18 18.50
C LYS A 348 -11.06 7.05 18.73
N TRP A 349 -12.25 7.15 18.12
CA TRP A 349 -13.37 6.25 18.37
C TRP A 349 -13.95 5.74 17.08
N ARG A 350 -14.17 4.44 16.98
CA ARG A 350 -14.86 3.89 15.82
C ARG A 350 -16.38 4.02 15.98
N GLY A 351 -17.02 4.72 15.04
CA GLY A 351 -18.46 4.67 14.72
C GLY A 351 -19.46 4.95 15.83
N SER A 352 -19.02 5.30 17.02
CA SER A 352 -19.85 5.28 18.23
C SER A 352 -20.88 6.41 18.37
N PHE A 353 -20.83 7.42 17.49
CA PHE A 353 -21.72 8.57 17.59
C PHE A 353 -23.08 8.39 16.89
N SER A 354 -23.16 7.42 15.99
CA SER A 354 -24.37 7.13 15.21
C SER A 354 -25.18 5.96 15.76
N TYR A 355 -24.70 5.29 16.80
CA TYR A 355 -25.32 4.09 17.34
C TYR A 355 -25.93 4.40 18.72
N VAL A 356 -27.08 3.79 18.98
CA VAL A 356 -27.78 3.90 20.26
C VAL A 356 -28.13 2.51 20.75
N GLY A 357 -27.76 2.19 21.97
CA GLY A 357 -28.09 0.90 22.55
C GLY A 357 -27.17 0.50 23.69
N THR A 358 -27.32 -0.73 24.14
CA THR A 358 -26.52 -1.30 25.24
C THR A 358 -25.89 -2.60 24.75
N TYR A 359 -24.57 -2.71 24.92
CA TYR A 359 -23.84 -3.95 24.65
C TYR A 359 -24.18 -5.02 25.71
N PRO A 360 -23.98 -6.32 25.42
CA PRO A 360 -24.22 -7.40 26.40
C PRO A 360 -23.44 -7.24 27.72
N ASN A 361 -22.33 -6.54 27.71
CA ASN A 361 -21.52 -6.24 28.90
C ASN A 361 -22.01 -5.01 29.71
N GLY A 362 -23.18 -4.45 29.35
CA GLY A 362 -23.77 -3.29 30.02
C GLY A 362 -23.26 -1.91 29.56
N THR A 363 -22.29 -1.86 28.65
CA THR A 363 -21.79 -0.58 28.11
C THR A 363 -22.83 0.06 27.21
N THR A 364 -23.22 1.30 27.49
CA THR A 364 -24.16 2.07 26.65
C THR A 364 -23.48 2.84 25.54
N VAL A 365 -24.20 3.05 24.42
CA VAL A 365 -23.73 3.89 23.29
C VAL A 365 -24.77 4.98 23.04
N PRO A 366 -24.39 6.25 22.88
CA PRO A 366 -23.03 6.79 22.99
C PRO A 366 -22.42 6.66 24.39
N ILE A 367 -21.11 6.41 24.44
CA ILE A 367 -20.40 6.25 25.73
C ILE A 367 -20.36 7.61 26.43
N PRO A 368 -20.87 7.71 27.69
CA PRO A 368 -20.86 8.97 28.44
C PRO A 368 -19.44 9.53 28.64
N GLY A 369 -19.30 10.85 28.61
CA GLY A 369 -18.03 11.54 28.85
C GLY A 369 -16.98 11.42 27.74
N ARG A 370 -17.31 10.76 26.61
CA ARG A 370 -16.40 10.63 25.49
C ARG A 370 -16.15 11.99 24.82
N ASP A 371 -14.88 12.31 24.59
CA ASP A 371 -14.47 13.47 23.82
C ASP A 371 -15.09 13.45 22.42
N ARG A 372 -15.71 14.56 22.01
CA ARG A 372 -16.33 14.72 20.69
C ARG A 372 -15.34 15.09 19.60
N ASP A 373 -14.18 15.65 19.97
CA ASP A 373 -13.06 15.89 19.04
C ASP A 373 -12.39 14.56 18.71
N GLY A 374 -13.06 13.79 17.87
CA GLY A 374 -12.76 12.38 17.64
C GLY A 374 -11.94 12.08 16.41
N GLY A 375 -11.63 13.05 15.53
CA GLY A 375 -10.97 12.77 14.25
C GLY A 375 -10.08 13.88 13.74
N ALA A 376 -9.00 13.50 13.07
CA ALA A 376 -8.08 14.43 12.42
C ALA A 376 -7.45 13.81 11.17
N ILE A 377 -6.93 14.67 10.28
CA ILE A 377 -5.95 14.26 9.29
C ILE A 377 -4.58 14.35 9.97
N CYS A 378 -3.91 13.23 10.02
CA CYS A 378 -2.60 13.07 10.65
C CYS A 378 -1.51 12.93 9.59
N LEU A 379 -0.28 13.32 9.95
CA LEU A 379 0.91 13.15 9.12
C LEU A 379 1.84 12.12 9.76
N ALA A 380 2.35 11.20 8.94
CA ALA A 380 3.47 10.34 9.27
C ALA A 380 4.51 10.40 8.15
N VAL A 381 5.79 10.36 8.52
CA VAL A 381 6.91 10.58 7.61
C VAL A 381 7.85 9.39 7.64
N LEU A 382 8.18 8.88 6.47
CA LEU A 382 9.12 7.79 6.28
C LEU A 382 10.31 8.29 5.46
N ARG A 383 11.52 7.81 5.78
CA ARG A 383 12.69 7.94 4.91
C ARG A 383 12.33 7.47 3.48
N ARG A 384 12.79 8.14 2.45
CA ARG A 384 12.70 7.68 1.07
C ARG A 384 13.21 6.24 0.97
N ASP A 385 12.50 5.35 0.27
CA ASP A 385 12.75 3.90 0.17
C ASP A 385 12.64 3.12 1.49
N GLY A 386 12.28 3.77 2.57
CA GLY A 386 12.33 3.24 3.94
C GLY A 386 11.30 2.16 4.28
N PHE A 387 10.54 1.62 3.34
CA PHE A 387 9.58 0.55 3.62
C PHE A 387 10.23 -0.68 4.23
N ILE A 388 11.27 -1.17 3.57
CA ILE A 388 12.06 -2.34 3.97
C ILE A 388 13.55 -2.02 3.81
N SER A 389 14.36 -2.40 4.79
CA SER A 389 15.81 -2.42 4.66
C SER A 389 16.37 -3.82 4.80
N LEU A 390 17.58 -4.04 4.31
CA LEU A 390 18.42 -5.17 4.67
C LEU A 390 19.41 -4.72 5.73
N ASN A 391 19.42 -5.40 6.87
CA ASN A 391 20.22 -5.04 8.03
C ASN A 391 21.27 -6.09 8.32
N ALA A 392 22.51 -5.66 8.55
CA ALA A 392 23.58 -6.47 9.12
C ALA A 392 23.92 -6.00 10.55
N GLY A 393 24.18 -6.94 11.43
CA GLY A 393 24.77 -6.67 12.74
C GLY A 393 26.31 -6.68 12.69
N ASP A 394 26.96 -7.22 13.75
CA ASP A 394 28.41 -7.31 13.83
C ASP A 394 29.03 -8.26 12.81
N LYS A 395 28.27 -9.30 12.42
CA LYS A 395 28.66 -10.22 11.35
C LYS A 395 28.43 -9.56 9.99
N GLU A 396 29.37 -9.79 9.10
CA GLU A 396 29.26 -9.38 7.71
C GLU A 396 28.04 -10.02 7.04
N GLY A 397 27.19 -9.18 6.47
CA GLY A 397 26.05 -9.56 5.65
C GLY A 397 26.38 -9.42 4.18
N ILE A 398 25.93 -10.37 3.35
CA ILE A 398 26.17 -10.39 1.91
C ILE A 398 24.83 -10.41 1.18
N LEU A 399 24.69 -9.49 0.22
CA LEU A 399 23.66 -9.51 -0.80
C LEU A 399 24.35 -9.58 -2.15
N GLN A 400 24.03 -10.56 -2.99
CA GLN A 400 24.42 -10.59 -4.39
C GLN A 400 23.17 -10.53 -5.27
N THR A 401 23.18 -9.61 -6.23
CA THR A 401 22.08 -9.49 -7.18
C THR A 401 22.12 -10.63 -8.19
N GLN A 402 20.99 -10.90 -8.83
CA GLN A 402 20.99 -11.62 -10.10
C GLN A 402 21.82 -10.86 -11.13
N THR A 403 22.25 -11.57 -12.19
CA THR A 403 22.96 -10.97 -13.31
C THR A 403 22.00 -10.11 -14.12
N PHE A 404 22.45 -8.90 -14.47
CA PHE A 404 21.70 -7.95 -15.30
C PHE A 404 22.63 -7.18 -16.22
N GLN A 405 22.08 -6.58 -17.27
CA GLN A 405 22.84 -5.67 -18.13
C GLN A 405 23.02 -4.33 -17.43
N LEU A 406 24.29 -3.88 -17.23
CA LEU A 406 24.59 -2.63 -16.53
C LEU A 406 24.07 -1.43 -17.33
N PRO A 407 23.08 -0.65 -16.81
CA PRO A 407 22.43 0.40 -17.60
C PRO A 407 23.18 1.73 -17.61
N ALA A 408 24.07 1.96 -16.62
CA ALA A 408 24.73 3.25 -16.40
C ALA A 408 26.04 3.08 -15.63
N GLU A 409 26.84 4.14 -15.55
CA GLU A 409 28.21 4.09 -15.00
C GLU A 409 28.35 4.62 -13.56
N SER A 410 27.30 5.13 -12.96
CA SER A 410 27.29 5.57 -11.56
C SER A 410 26.37 4.70 -10.72
N LEU A 411 26.89 4.15 -9.62
CA LEU A 411 26.10 3.41 -8.64
C LEU A 411 25.83 4.29 -7.43
N HIS A 412 24.55 4.35 -7.06
CA HIS A 412 24.07 5.07 -5.91
C HIS A 412 23.44 4.12 -4.90
N VAL A 413 23.45 4.50 -3.62
CA VAL A 413 22.86 3.74 -2.53
C VAL A 413 22.12 4.66 -1.57
N ASN A 414 20.99 4.16 -1.06
CA ASN A 414 20.32 4.68 0.13
C ASN A 414 20.67 3.73 1.29
N ALA A 415 21.53 4.16 2.20
CA ALA A 415 22.03 3.33 3.28
C ALA A 415 22.31 4.14 4.56
N ASN A 416 22.13 3.51 5.71
CA ASN A 416 22.58 4.04 7.00
C ASN A 416 23.65 3.11 7.57
N VAL A 417 24.90 3.50 7.42
CA VAL A 417 26.10 2.79 7.85
C VAL A 417 27.00 3.69 8.72
N ARG A 418 26.38 4.51 9.59
CA ARG A 418 27.10 5.39 10.53
C ARG A 418 28.04 4.61 11.45
N ASP A 419 27.57 3.47 11.93
CA ASP A 419 28.27 2.61 12.89
C ASP A 419 28.99 1.43 12.23
N GLY A 420 29.05 1.42 10.88
CA GLY A 420 29.61 0.34 10.11
C GLY A 420 30.15 0.77 8.76
N GLU A 421 30.03 -0.13 7.78
CA GLU A 421 30.43 0.16 6.40
C GLU A 421 29.65 -0.68 5.38
N LEU A 422 29.53 -0.15 4.18
CA LEU A 422 29.05 -0.84 3.00
C LEU A 422 30.16 -0.87 1.94
N ARG A 423 30.37 -2.04 1.33
CA ARG A 423 31.26 -2.22 0.16
C ARG A 423 30.49 -2.85 -0.97
N VAL A 424 30.87 -2.55 -2.19
CA VAL A 424 30.28 -3.14 -3.39
C VAL A 424 31.35 -3.69 -4.30
N ASP A 425 31.20 -4.94 -4.70
CA ASP A 425 31.97 -5.59 -5.75
C ASP A 425 31.09 -5.71 -7.01
N VAL A 426 31.65 -5.44 -8.18
CA VAL A 426 31.06 -5.73 -9.48
C VAL A 426 31.67 -7.01 -10.01
N LEU A 427 30.84 -7.99 -10.33
CA LEU A 427 31.28 -9.32 -10.79
C LEU A 427 30.77 -9.57 -12.21
N ASP A 428 31.59 -10.23 -13.04
CA ASP A 428 31.12 -10.73 -14.35
C ASP A 428 30.24 -12.01 -14.19
N GLU A 429 29.76 -12.55 -15.28
CA GLU A 429 28.94 -13.77 -15.32
C GLU A 429 29.66 -15.02 -14.76
N ALA A 430 31.00 -15.03 -14.78
CA ALA A 430 31.81 -16.08 -14.19
C ALA A 430 32.16 -15.85 -12.71
N GLY A 431 31.64 -14.77 -12.10
CA GLY A 431 31.91 -14.36 -10.73
C GLY A 431 33.30 -13.73 -10.50
N ARG A 432 34.01 -13.33 -11.58
CA ARG A 432 35.30 -12.65 -11.47
C ARG A 432 35.08 -11.17 -11.16
N LEU A 433 35.93 -10.64 -10.27
CA LEU A 433 35.90 -9.23 -9.86
C LEU A 433 36.27 -8.31 -11.03
N LEU A 434 35.40 -7.37 -11.37
CA LEU A 434 35.65 -6.32 -12.36
C LEU A 434 35.98 -4.99 -11.70
N ALA A 435 35.29 -4.62 -10.60
CA ALA A 435 35.54 -3.41 -9.84
C ALA A 435 35.19 -3.62 -8.37
N ARG A 436 35.86 -2.89 -7.48
CA ARG A 436 35.61 -2.88 -6.03
C ARG A 436 35.46 -1.47 -5.52
N SER A 437 34.46 -1.22 -4.69
CA SER A 437 34.27 0.09 -4.09
C SER A 437 35.25 0.38 -2.95
N GLU A 438 35.48 1.66 -2.67
CA GLU A 438 35.92 2.11 -1.36
C GLU A 438 34.82 1.83 -0.33
N PRO A 439 35.16 1.79 0.98
CA PRO A 439 34.14 1.66 2.03
C PRO A 439 33.24 2.90 2.05
N THR A 440 31.95 2.68 1.92
CA THR A 440 30.91 3.70 2.10
C THR A 440 30.53 3.78 3.57
N LYS A 441 30.47 4.98 4.17
CA LYS A 441 30.09 5.24 5.57
C LYS A 441 29.10 6.38 5.69
N GLY A 442 28.39 6.46 6.80
CA GLY A 442 27.47 7.55 7.10
C GLY A 442 26.00 7.17 6.92
N ASP A 443 25.13 8.17 6.95
CA ASP A 443 23.71 8.04 6.64
C ASP A 443 23.43 8.77 5.32
N LEU A 444 23.28 8.00 4.26
CA LEU A 444 23.25 8.47 2.88
C LEU A 444 21.87 8.18 2.28
N LEU A 445 21.16 9.20 1.89
CA LEU A 445 19.87 9.11 1.19
C LEU A 445 20.08 8.97 -0.34
N ASP A 446 21.21 9.51 -0.83
CA ASP A 446 21.69 9.42 -2.21
C ASP A 446 23.22 9.44 -2.18
N GLY A 447 23.81 8.32 -1.79
CA GLY A 447 25.27 8.18 -1.72
C GLY A 447 25.83 7.60 -3.00
N THR A 448 26.66 8.36 -3.72
CA THR A 448 27.41 7.83 -4.85
C THR A 448 28.55 6.95 -4.37
N VAL A 449 28.64 5.73 -4.90
CA VAL A 449 29.69 4.76 -4.56
C VAL A 449 31.01 5.15 -5.21
N SER A 450 32.06 5.31 -4.39
CA SER A 450 33.44 5.57 -4.85
C SER A 450 34.18 4.23 -5.09
N TRP A 451 35.06 4.21 -6.09
CA TRP A 451 35.72 2.97 -6.55
C TRP A 451 37.22 3.02 -6.35
N GLN A 452 37.83 1.89 -5.99
CA GLN A 452 39.29 1.72 -5.94
C GLN A 452 39.86 1.86 -7.33
N GLY A 453 40.96 2.59 -7.46
CA GLY A 453 41.60 2.88 -8.75
C GLY A 453 40.88 3.93 -9.60
N GLY A 454 39.73 4.46 -9.16
CA GLY A 454 39.04 5.60 -9.76
C GLY A 454 38.23 5.33 -11.04
N GLU A 455 38.36 4.15 -11.68
CA GLU A 455 37.65 3.87 -12.93
C GLU A 455 36.22 3.30 -12.70
N GLY A 456 36.04 2.49 -11.64
CA GLY A 456 34.75 1.96 -11.21
C GLY A 456 33.95 1.24 -12.30
N LEU A 457 32.77 1.76 -12.61
CA LEU A 457 31.87 1.21 -13.63
C LEU A 457 32.16 1.72 -15.03
N LYS A 458 33.13 2.61 -15.18
CA LYS A 458 33.47 3.21 -16.50
C LYS A 458 33.83 2.13 -17.52
N GLY A 459 33.19 2.18 -18.68
CA GLY A 459 33.40 1.20 -19.76
C GLY A 459 32.78 -0.19 -19.48
N LEU A 460 32.00 -0.34 -18.41
CA LEU A 460 31.23 -1.55 -18.12
C LEU A 460 29.76 -1.45 -18.56
N ALA A 461 29.27 -0.26 -18.94
CA ALA A 461 27.91 -0.08 -19.44
C ALA A 461 27.60 -1.07 -20.57
N GLY A 462 26.42 -1.70 -20.55
CA GLY A 462 26.01 -2.72 -21.49
C GLY A 462 26.56 -4.13 -21.23
N LYS A 463 27.51 -4.32 -20.29
CA LYS A 463 27.98 -5.65 -19.89
C LYS A 463 27.03 -6.31 -18.91
N LYS A 464 26.95 -7.65 -18.95
CA LYS A 464 26.25 -8.44 -17.96
C LYS A 464 27.10 -8.56 -16.70
N VAL A 465 26.55 -8.09 -15.59
CA VAL A 465 27.21 -8.05 -14.28
C VAL A 465 26.26 -8.45 -13.17
N SER A 466 26.82 -8.83 -12.00
CA SER A 466 26.09 -8.85 -10.74
C SER A 466 26.79 -7.94 -9.73
N LEU A 467 26.03 -7.32 -8.82
CA LEU A 467 26.55 -6.52 -7.73
C LEU A 467 26.54 -7.35 -6.45
N ARG A 468 27.67 -7.37 -5.72
CA ARG A 468 27.76 -7.97 -4.40
C ARG A 468 27.96 -6.88 -3.37
N PHE A 469 26.92 -6.65 -2.57
CA PHE A 469 26.97 -5.74 -1.43
C PHE A 469 27.44 -6.49 -0.21
N THR A 470 28.44 -5.97 0.46
CA THR A 470 28.96 -6.45 1.73
C THR A 470 28.67 -5.40 2.80
N LEU A 471 27.81 -5.71 3.76
CA LEU A 471 27.31 -4.78 4.77
C LEU A 471 27.72 -5.24 6.16
N ARG A 472 28.20 -4.34 7.01
CA ARG A 472 28.49 -4.58 8.41
C ARG A 472 27.99 -3.42 9.26
N GLY A 473 27.28 -3.71 10.35
CA GLY A 473 26.85 -2.70 11.33
C GLY A 473 25.97 -1.60 10.73
N GLY A 474 24.94 -1.95 9.91
CA GLY A 474 24.11 -0.95 9.25
C GLY A 474 22.95 -1.51 8.46
N SER A 475 22.36 -0.63 7.66
CA SER A 475 21.15 -0.89 6.86
C SER A 475 21.32 -0.35 5.44
N ILE A 476 20.88 -1.10 4.43
CA ILE A 476 20.70 -0.63 3.07
C ILE A 476 19.21 -0.68 2.70
N TYR A 477 18.69 0.40 2.11
CA TYR A 477 17.27 0.56 1.75
C TYR A 477 17.04 0.37 0.25
N SER A 478 17.94 0.87 -0.58
CA SER A 478 17.87 0.73 -2.04
C SER A 478 19.24 0.97 -2.68
N TYR A 479 19.37 0.58 -3.95
CA TYR A 479 20.44 1.00 -4.84
C TYR A 479 19.85 1.34 -6.22
N TRP A 480 20.57 2.14 -7.00
CA TRP A 480 20.22 2.44 -8.39
C TRP A 480 21.44 2.82 -9.19
N LEU A 481 21.29 2.76 -10.50
CA LEU A 481 22.33 3.12 -11.47
C LEU A 481 21.87 4.34 -12.26
N ALA A 482 22.70 5.37 -12.31
CA ALA A 482 22.44 6.62 -13.01
C ALA A 482 23.68 7.06 -13.83
N ASN A 483 23.49 8.01 -14.73
CA ASN A 483 24.59 8.65 -15.49
C ASN A 483 24.98 9.97 -14.86
#